data_9769d4311cab4b049072841f58e8dbc3
#
_entry.id   9769d4311cab4b049072841f58e8dbc3
#
_cell.length_a   1.000
_cell.length_b   1.000
_cell.length_c   1.000
_cell.angle_alpha   90.00
_cell.angle_beta   90.00
_cell.angle_gamma   90.00
#
_symmetry.space_group_name_H-M   'P 1'
#
loop_
_entity.id
_entity.type
_entity.pdbx_description
1 polymer ?
#
loop_
_entity_poly.entity_id
_entity_poly.type
_entity_poly.pdbx_seq_one_letter_code
_entity_poly.pdbx_strand_id
1 'polypeptide(L)'
;MSLPREANPRRGPAGPAPVRRSIATISLSGTLEEKLTAAAQAGFDGVEIFEGDLITCRLSPAEVRLRAADLGLEVLLYQPFRDYEAVPDELLERNLRRAERKFELMASLGAATLLVCSNVSPAAVDDAARAADQLHRLAERARGHGMRIAYEALAWGRHVSSYASAWQLVAAADHPQLGICLDSFHILSLRHDSSAIRDIPGEKIFFLQLADAPLLNMDGG
;
A
#
# COMPACT_ATOMS: atom_id res chain seq x y z
N MET A 1 52.12 4.40 -21.85
CA MET A 1 52.08 3.72 -20.54
C MET A 1 51.19 4.53 -19.62
N SER A 2 49.92 4.15 -19.51
CA SER A 2 48.96 4.83 -18.66
C SER A 2 48.86 4.05 -17.35
N LEU A 3 49.06 4.72 -16.23
CA LEU A 3 48.93 4.16 -14.88
C LEU A 3 47.49 3.81 -14.57
N PRO A 4 47.20 2.71 -13.85
CA PRO A 4 45.84 2.36 -13.42
C PRO A 4 45.38 3.34 -12.34
N ARG A 5 44.11 3.83 -12.46
CA ARG A 5 43.43 4.60 -11.42
C ARG A 5 43.21 3.75 -10.18
N GLU A 6 43.81 4.13 -9.07
CA GLU A 6 43.55 3.54 -7.76
C GLU A 6 42.09 3.70 -7.36
N ALA A 7 41.47 2.60 -6.93
CA ALA A 7 40.13 2.58 -6.36
C ALA A 7 40.13 3.32 -5.01
N ASN A 8 39.25 4.30 -4.86
CA ASN A 8 39.07 5.05 -3.61
C ASN A 8 38.32 4.19 -2.56
N PRO A 9 38.93 3.80 -1.41
CA PRO A 9 38.32 2.88 -0.45
C PRO A 9 37.51 3.56 0.66
N ARG A 10 36.81 4.68 0.38
CA ARG A 10 35.98 5.34 1.40
C ARG A 10 34.53 5.52 0.90
N ARG A 11 33.80 4.41 0.73
CA ARG A 11 32.33 4.45 0.92
C ARG A 11 32.05 4.12 2.37
N GLY A 12 31.80 5.12 3.19
CA GLY A 12 31.14 4.96 4.47
C GLY A 12 29.79 4.23 4.29
N PRO A 13 29.16 3.71 5.37
CA PRO A 13 27.87 3.03 5.26
C PRO A 13 26.90 3.91 4.48
N ALA A 14 26.24 3.34 3.47
CA ALA A 14 25.23 4.05 2.68
C ALA A 14 24.20 4.63 3.66
N GLY A 15 24.02 5.94 3.63
CA GLY A 15 22.97 6.61 4.40
C GLY A 15 21.61 6.02 4.05
N PRO A 16 20.56 6.27 4.86
CA PRO A 16 19.23 5.77 4.58
C PRO A 16 18.83 6.15 3.15
N ALA A 17 18.19 5.21 2.45
CA ALA A 17 17.69 5.47 1.11
C ALA A 17 16.79 6.73 1.12
N PRO A 18 16.88 7.60 0.09
CA PRO A 18 16.05 8.81 0.05
C PRO A 18 14.57 8.43 0.09
N VAL A 19 13.80 9.15 0.91
CA VAL A 19 12.34 9.00 0.98
C VAL A 19 11.76 9.45 -0.37
N ARG A 20 11.00 8.58 -1.02
CA ARG A 20 10.27 8.88 -2.25
C ARG A 20 8.91 9.46 -1.92
N ARG A 21 8.50 10.47 -2.68
CA ARG A 21 7.20 11.14 -2.52
C ARG A 21 6.27 10.70 -3.64
N SER A 22 5.08 10.24 -3.26
CA SER A 22 4.03 9.89 -4.21
C SER A 22 2.75 10.66 -3.92
N ILE A 23 1.85 10.63 -4.88
CA ILE A 23 0.47 11.11 -4.68
C ILE A 23 -0.51 10.04 -5.14
N ALA A 24 -1.58 9.85 -4.37
CA ALA A 24 -2.65 8.94 -4.71
C ALA A 24 -3.54 9.55 -5.81
N THR A 25 -3.74 8.82 -6.90
CA THR A 25 -4.53 9.34 -8.04
C THR A 25 -5.98 9.59 -7.68
N ILE A 26 -6.51 8.91 -6.65
CA ILE A 26 -7.86 9.19 -6.10
C ILE A 26 -7.99 10.61 -5.53
N SER A 27 -6.88 11.23 -5.12
CA SER A 27 -6.88 12.60 -4.56
C SER A 27 -6.90 13.68 -5.64
N LEU A 28 -6.81 13.31 -6.92
CA LEU A 28 -6.75 14.22 -8.04
C LEU A 28 -8.03 14.12 -8.89
N SER A 29 -8.38 15.22 -9.55
CA SER A 29 -9.47 15.25 -10.55
C SER A 29 -8.93 15.04 -11.95
N GLY A 30 -9.79 14.58 -12.87
CA GLY A 30 -9.47 14.36 -14.28
C GLY A 30 -9.25 12.89 -14.63
N THR A 31 -8.84 12.64 -15.87
CA THR A 31 -8.44 11.31 -16.35
C THR A 31 -7.12 10.86 -15.73
N LEU A 32 -6.84 9.54 -15.74
CA LEU A 32 -5.58 9.02 -15.21
C LEU A 32 -4.36 9.66 -15.88
N GLU A 33 -4.40 9.88 -17.19
CA GLU A 33 -3.33 10.52 -17.95
C GLU A 33 -3.08 11.97 -17.52
N GLU A 34 -4.14 12.74 -17.26
CA GLU A 34 -4.03 14.11 -16.72
C GLU A 34 -3.46 14.08 -15.30
N LYS A 35 -3.88 13.15 -14.45
CA LYS A 35 -3.39 12.96 -13.09
C LYS A 35 -1.88 12.63 -13.07
N LEU A 36 -1.43 11.72 -13.94
CA LEU A 36 0.00 11.40 -14.08
C LEU A 36 0.80 12.63 -14.50
N THR A 37 0.28 13.40 -15.46
CA THR A 37 0.94 14.63 -15.93
C THR A 37 1.04 15.66 -14.80
N ALA A 38 -0.02 15.87 -14.04
CA ALA A 38 -0.05 16.79 -12.91
C ALA A 38 0.92 16.37 -11.79
N ALA A 39 0.96 15.07 -11.46
CA ALA A 39 1.89 14.53 -10.47
C ALA A 39 3.36 14.79 -10.86
N ALA A 40 3.73 14.55 -12.12
CA ALA A 40 5.06 14.80 -12.62
C ALA A 40 5.42 16.30 -12.57
N GLN A 41 4.50 17.17 -13.01
CA GLN A 41 4.70 18.63 -12.96
C GLN A 41 4.84 19.17 -11.54
N ALA A 42 4.18 18.54 -10.57
CA ALA A 42 4.30 18.87 -9.15
C ALA A 42 5.60 18.34 -8.50
N GLY A 43 6.41 17.57 -9.23
CA GLY A 43 7.69 17.06 -8.77
C GLY A 43 7.58 15.86 -7.82
N PHE A 44 6.54 15.03 -7.94
CA PHE A 44 6.47 13.75 -7.26
C PHE A 44 7.40 12.73 -7.92
N ASP A 45 7.92 11.80 -7.11
CA ASP A 45 8.78 10.70 -7.58
C ASP A 45 7.95 9.51 -8.10
N GLY A 46 6.66 9.44 -7.72
CA GLY A 46 5.78 8.36 -8.12
C GLY A 46 4.31 8.63 -7.83
N VAL A 47 3.50 7.63 -8.10
CA VAL A 47 2.05 7.65 -7.90
C VAL A 47 1.56 6.38 -7.23
N GLU A 48 0.44 6.52 -6.54
CA GLU A 48 -0.38 5.42 -6.05
C GLU A 48 -1.59 5.32 -6.97
N ILE A 49 -1.69 4.24 -7.73
CA ILE A 49 -2.77 4.07 -8.70
C ILE A 49 -4.02 3.55 -8.01
N PHE A 50 -5.09 4.36 -8.07
CA PHE A 50 -6.41 3.94 -7.66
C PHE A 50 -7.05 3.03 -8.72
N GLU A 51 -7.57 1.88 -8.29
CA GLU A 51 -8.18 0.88 -9.20
C GLU A 51 -9.28 1.47 -10.09
N GLY A 52 -10.12 2.35 -9.54
CA GLY A 52 -11.19 2.99 -10.30
C GLY A 52 -10.69 3.85 -11.47
N ASP A 53 -9.58 4.54 -11.29
CA ASP A 53 -8.95 5.31 -12.34
C ASP A 53 -8.41 4.43 -13.46
N LEU A 54 -7.80 3.29 -13.08
CA LEU A 54 -7.27 2.33 -14.05
C LEU A 54 -8.38 1.63 -14.84
N ILE A 55 -9.49 1.26 -14.18
CA ILE A 55 -10.64 0.62 -14.83
C ILE A 55 -11.29 1.55 -15.87
N THR A 56 -11.34 2.85 -15.58
CA THR A 56 -11.95 3.85 -16.47
C THR A 56 -10.97 4.40 -17.51
N CYS A 57 -9.67 4.09 -17.38
CA CYS A 57 -8.64 4.49 -18.32
C CYS A 57 -8.77 3.74 -19.65
N ARG A 58 -8.46 4.43 -20.77
CA ARG A 58 -8.42 3.80 -22.10
C ARG A 58 -7.13 3.03 -22.35
N LEU A 59 -6.09 3.35 -21.61
CA LEU A 59 -4.79 2.70 -21.70
C LEU A 59 -4.82 1.37 -20.95
N SER A 60 -4.13 0.38 -21.47
CA SER A 60 -3.85 -0.87 -20.74
C SER A 60 -2.89 -0.60 -19.56
N PRO A 61 -2.83 -1.49 -18.55
CA PRO A 61 -1.89 -1.33 -17.44
C PRO A 61 -0.43 -1.15 -17.89
N ALA A 62 -0.01 -1.86 -18.94
CA ALA A 62 1.34 -1.72 -19.49
C ALA A 62 1.59 -0.35 -20.13
N GLU A 63 0.59 0.20 -20.85
CA GLU A 63 0.67 1.55 -21.41
C GLU A 63 0.67 2.63 -20.31
N VAL A 64 -0.10 2.45 -19.23
CA VAL A 64 -0.06 3.34 -18.05
C VAL A 64 1.33 3.33 -17.43
N ARG A 65 1.94 2.14 -17.29
CA ARG A 65 3.33 2.03 -16.80
C ARG A 65 4.32 2.79 -17.67
N LEU A 66 4.23 2.62 -18.99
CA LEU A 66 5.11 3.32 -19.93
C LEU A 66 4.88 4.83 -19.85
N ARG A 67 3.62 5.26 -19.79
CA ARG A 67 3.29 6.69 -19.64
C ARG A 67 3.83 7.31 -18.36
N ALA A 68 3.74 6.59 -17.23
CA ALA A 68 4.32 7.02 -15.97
C ALA A 68 5.86 7.15 -16.09
N ALA A 69 6.51 6.14 -16.66
CA ALA A 69 7.97 6.13 -16.86
C ALA A 69 8.44 7.27 -17.76
N ASP A 70 7.74 7.59 -18.85
CA ASP A 70 8.03 8.72 -19.75
C ASP A 70 7.94 10.07 -19.03
N LEU A 71 7.12 10.15 -17.97
CA LEU A 71 6.97 11.32 -17.10
C LEU A 71 7.96 11.33 -15.93
N GLY A 72 8.81 10.30 -15.80
CA GLY A 72 9.75 10.16 -14.69
C GLY A 72 9.09 9.69 -13.39
N LEU A 73 7.88 9.13 -13.45
CA LEU A 73 7.13 8.61 -12.29
C LEU A 73 7.27 7.10 -12.16
N GLU A 74 7.39 6.61 -10.91
CA GLU A 74 7.22 5.20 -10.58
C GLU A 74 5.79 4.91 -10.10
N VAL A 75 5.26 3.72 -10.41
CA VAL A 75 4.02 3.24 -9.78
C VAL A 75 4.40 2.53 -8.49
N LEU A 76 4.28 3.23 -7.36
CA LEU A 76 4.77 2.78 -6.06
C LEU A 76 3.79 1.86 -5.34
N LEU A 77 2.49 2.05 -5.58
CA LEU A 77 1.43 1.32 -4.89
C LEU A 77 0.18 1.22 -5.78
N TYR A 78 -0.49 0.09 -5.70
CA TYR A 78 -1.82 -0.14 -6.29
C TYR A 78 -2.88 -0.29 -5.21
N GLN A 79 -4.02 0.38 -5.34
CA GLN A 79 -5.04 0.45 -4.29
C GLN A 79 -6.48 0.57 -4.84
N PRO A 80 -7.48 0.21 -4.00
CA PRO A 80 -7.39 -0.60 -2.78
C PRO A 80 -7.74 -2.07 -3.04
N PHE A 81 -7.31 -2.96 -2.15
CA PHE A 81 -7.89 -4.29 -2.04
C PHE A 81 -8.72 -4.38 -0.76
N ARG A 82 -10.03 -4.53 -0.89
CA ARG A 82 -10.99 -4.45 0.21
C ARG A 82 -11.60 -5.80 0.54
N ASP A 83 -12.07 -5.92 1.81
CA ASP A 83 -12.84 -7.06 2.31
C ASP A 83 -12.14 -8.40 2.08
N TYR A 84 -10.84 -8.44 2.38
CA TYR A 84 -10.03 -9.63 2.16
C TYR A 84 -9.99 -10.53 3.38
N GLU A 85 -9.55 -10.00 4.55
CA GLU A 85 -9.28 -10.76 5.77
C GLU A 85 -10.53 -10.91 6.66
N ALA A 86 -10.41 -11.74 7.69
CA ALA A 86 -11.46 -12.04 8.65
C ALA A 86 -12.75 -12.53 7.99
N VAL A 87 -12.62 -13.32 6.93
CA VAL A 87 -13.77 -13.88 6.20
C VAL A 87 -13.95 -15.36 6.50
N PRO A 88 -15.19 -15.93 6.37
CA PRO A 88 -15.41 -17.36 6.37
C PRO A 88 -14.58 -18.08 5.29
N ASP A 89 -14.27 -19.35 5.51
CA ASP A 89 -13.37 -20.12 4.63
C ASP A 89 -13.88 -20.22 3.19
N GLU A 90 -15.18 -20.26 3.00
CA GLU A 90 -15.82 -20.29 1.67
C GLU A 90 -15.54 -19.03 0.86
N LEU A 91 -15.36 -17.89 1.54
CA LEU A 91 -15.03 -16.62 0.90
C LEU A 91 -13.54 -16.44 0.68
N LEU A 92 -12.69 -17.06 1.50
CA LEU A 92 -11.24 -16.90 1.43
C LEU A 92 -10.69 -17.35 0.06
N GLU A 93 -11.10 -18.50 -0.44
CA GLU A 93 -10.65 -19.00 -1.75
C GLU A 93 -11.07 -18.08 -2.92
N ARG A 94 -12.25 -17.48 -2.80
CA ARG A 94 -12.70 -16.44 -3.74
C ARG A 94 -11.80 -15.20 -3.66
N ASN A 95 -11.47 -14.77 -2.44
CA ASN A 95 -10.64 -13.59 -2.21
C ASN A 95 -9.19 -13.82 -2.67
N LEU A 96 -8.65 -15.02 -2.47
CA LEU A 96 -7.33 -15.38 -3.01
C LEU A 96 -7.32 -15.31 -4.55
N ARG A 97 -8.36 -15.83 -5.23
CA ARG A 97 -8.47 -15.69 -6.70
C ARG A 97 -8.60 -14.23 -7.15
N ARG A 98 -9.24 -13.36 -6.35
CA ARG A 98 -9.26 -11.90 -6.62
C ARG A 98 -7.85 -11.30 -6.49
N ALA A 99 -7.09 -11.73 -5.48
CA ALA A 99 -5.71 -11.28 -5.26
C ALA A 99 -4.80 -11.66 -6.43
N GLU A 100 -4.87 -12.91 -6.91
CA GLU A 100 -4.07 -13.37 -8.06
C GLU A 100 -4.27 -12.46 -9.29
N ARG A 101 -5.53 -12.13 -9.61
CA ARG A 101 -5.81 -11.21 -10.74
C ARG A 101 -5.24 -9.81 -10.53
N LYS A 102 -5.23 -9.34 -9.26
CA LYS A 102 -4.59 -8.05 -8.93
C LYS A 102 -3.08 -8.14 -9.11
N PHE A 103 -2.45 -9.23 -8.69
CA PHE A 103 -1.01 -9.42 -8.88
C PHE A 103 -0.62 -9.50 -10.36
N GLU A 104 -1.39 -10.19 -11.20
CA GLU A 104 -1.18 -10.20 -12.65
C GLU A 104 -1.29 -8.80 -13.26
N LEU A 105 -2.30 -8.04 -12.87
CA LEU A 105 -2.49 -6.65 -13.29
C LEU A 105 -1.33 -5.77 -12.81
N MET A 106 -0.94 -5.89 -11.53
CA MET A 106 0.15 -5.13 -10.94
C MET A 106 1.50 -5.42 -11.62
N ALA A 107 1.74 -6.67 -12.03
CA ALA A 107 2.93 -7.03 -12.80
C ALA A 107 2.99 -6.26 -14.13
N SER A 108 1.87 -6.13 -14.83
CA SER A 108 1.76 -5.35 -16.06
C SER A 108 1.93 -3.85 -15.81
N LEU A 109 1.35 -3.36 -14.71
CA LEU A 109 1.39 -1.95 -14.28
C LEU A 109 2.76 -1.54 -13.73
N GLY A 110 3.59 -2.51 -13.30
CA GLY A 110 4.88 -2.24 -12.66
C GLY A 110 4.79 -1.88 -11.18
N ALA A 111 3.65 -2.12 -10.52
CA ALA A 111 3.47 -1.88 -9.09
C ALA A 111 3.95 -3.10 -8.27
N ALA A 112 4.74 -2.85 -7.23
CA ALA A 112 5.24 -3.92 -6.36
C ALA A 112 4.52 -3.99 -5.00
N THR A 113 3.70 -3.00 -4.65
CA THR A 113 3.00 -2.93 -3.36
C THR A 113 1.50 -2.86 -3.58
N LEU A 114 0.75 -3.77 -2.95
CA LEU A 114 -0.71 -3.75 -2.89
C LEU A 114 -1.16 -3.18 -1.55
N LEU A 115 -2.02 -2.15 -1.56
CA LEU A 115 -2.70 -1.68 -0.36
C LEU A 115 -3.92 -2.56 -0.08
N VAL A 116 -3.94 -3.16 1.10
CA VAL A 116 -5.07 -3.95 1.61
C VAL A 116 -5.68 -3.19 2.78
N CYS A 117 -6.91 -2.76 2.61
CA CYS A 117 -7.65 -2.05 3.65
C CYS A 117 -8.35 -3.06 4.58
N SER A 118 -8.43 -2.73 5.87
CA SER A 118 -9.16 -3.53 6.84
C SER A 118 -10.62 -3.74 6.42
N ASN A 119 -11.15 -4.90 6.76
CA ASN A 119 -12.46 -5.36 6.31
C ASN A 119 -13.58 -4.51 6.94
N VAL A 120 -14.50 -4.03 6.10
CA VAL A 120 -15.67 -3.24 6.51
C VAL A 120 -16.98 -4.02 6.34
N SER A 121 -16.92 -5.22 5.77
CA SER A 121 -18.10 -6.04 5.48
C SER A 121 -18.83 -6.45 6.77
N PRO A 122 -20.16 -6.42 6.77
CA PRO A 122 -20.95 -7.01 7.87
C PRO A 122 -20.71 -8.52 8.07
N ALA A 123 -20.20 -9.20 7.04
CA ALA A 123 -19.84 -10.62 7.08
C ALA A 123 -18.44 -10.90 7.66
N ALA A 124 -17.68 -9.87 8.02
CA ALA A 124 -16.39 -10.04 8.67
C ALA A 124 -16.56 -10.73 10.03
N VAL A 125 -15.69 -11.69 10.33
CA VAL A 125 -15.68 -12.46 11.56
C VAL A 125 -14.77 -11.79 12.59
N ASP A 126 -15.21 -11.66 13.84
CA ASP A 126 -14.39 -11.15 14.94
C ASP A 126 -13.43 -12.24 15.43
N ASP A 127 -12.36 -12.46 14.67
CA ASP A 127 -11.36 -13.48 14.93
C ASP A 127 -9.98 -12.99 14.42
N ALA A 128 -9.18 -12.45 15.34
CA ALA A 128 -7.86 -11.91 15.04
C ALA A 128 -6.87 -12.98 14.55
N ALA A 129 -6.96 -14.21 15.06
CA ALA A 129 -6.09 -15.29 14.64
C ALA A 129 -6.38 -15.69 13.18
N ARG A 130 -7.65 -15.78 12.83
CA ARG A 130 -8.12 -15.99 11.45
C ARG A 130 -7.66 -14.86 10.52
N ALA A 131 -7.83 -13.61 10.94
CA ALA A 131 -7.40 -12.46 10.16
C ALA A 131 -5.89 -12.49 9.88
N ALA A 132 -5.07 -12.80 10.89
CA ALA A 132 -3.62 -12.92 10.76
C ALA A 132 -3.22 -14.07 9.82
N ASP A 133 -3.83 -15.27 9.96
CA ASP A 133 -3.60 -16.40 9.05
C ASP A 133 -3.94 -16.04 7.60
N GLN A 134 -5.08 -15.40 7.38
CA GLN A 134 -5.50 -15.01 6.03
C GLN A 134 -4.57 -13.96 5.43
N LEU A 135 -4.10 -12.98 6.22
CA LEU A 135 -3.08 -12.01 5.77
C LEU A 135 -1.74 -12.68 5.46
N HIS A 136 -1.32 -13.67 6.27
CA HIS A 136 -0.13 -14.49 5.98
C HIS A 136 -0.27 -15.19 4.63
N ARG A 137 -1.40 -15.86 4.38
CA ARG A 137 -1.68 -16.56 3.11
C ARG A 137 -1.67 -15.60 1.91
N LEU A 138 -2.18 -14.38 2.07
CA LEU A 138 -2.10 -13.36 1.02
C LEU A 138 -0.65 -12.95 0.73
N ALA A 139 0.14 -12.74 1.78
CA ALA A 139 1.54 -12.37 1.66
C ALA A 139 2.39 -13.48 1.00
N GLU A 140 2.10 -14.75 1.29
CA GLU A 140 2.72 -15.89 0.58
C GLU A 140 2.41 -15.86 -0.92
N ARG A 141 1.17 -15.53 -1.30
CA ARG A 141 0.82 -15.37 -2.73
C ARG A 141 1.56 -14.19 -3.35
N ALA A 142 1.59 -13.04 -2.67
CA ALA A 142 2.32 -11.86 -3.13
C ALA A 142 3.83 -12.15 -3.32
N ARG A 143 4.43 -12.94 -2.43
CA ARG A 143 5.83 -13.38 -2.54
C ARG A 143 6.10 -14.13 -3.85
N GLY A 144 5.18 -14.99 -4.26
CA GLY A 144 5.26 -15.73 -5.53
C GLY A 144 5.33 -14.81 -6.76
N HIS A 145 4.81 -13.59 -6.66
CA HIS A 145 4.84 -12.56 -7.71
C HIS A 145 5.96 -11.52 -7.50
N GLY A 146 6.80 -11.66 -6.47
CA GLY A 146 7.81 -10.65 -6.11
C GLY A 146 7.19 -9.36 -5.54
N MET A 147 5.99 -9.43 -5.00
CA MET A 147 5.22 -8.30 -4.48
C MET A 147 5.10 -8.34 -2.96
N ARG A 148 4.60 -7.26 -2.38
CA ARG A 148 4.37 -7.10 -0.95
C ARG A 148 3.01 -6.48 -0.66
N ILE A 149 2.54 -6.68 0.56
CA ILE A 149 1.25 -6.21 1.06
C ILE A 149 1.48 -5.13 2.10
N ALA A 150 0.88 -3.96 1.91
CA ALA A 150 0.77 -2.91 2.92
C ALA A 150 -0.64 -2.96 3.49
N TYR A 151 -0.78 -3.38 4.74
CA TYR A 151 -2.08 -3.50 5.42
C TYR A 151 -2.42 -2.19 6.15
N GLU A 152 -3.61 -1.67 5.91
CA GLU A 152 -4.08 -0.39 6.41
C GLU A 152 -5.34 -0.56 7.27
N ALA A 153 -5.36 0.06 8.44
CA ALA A 153 -6.56 0.18 9.24
C ALA A 153 -7.40 1.36 8.76
N LEU A 154 -8.60 1.10 8.27
CA LEU A 154 -9.59 2.15 8.03
C LEU A 154 -10.25 2.59 9.35
N ALA A 155 -10.51 3.89 9.53
CA ALA A 155 -11.19 4.42 10.72
C ALA A 155 -12.57 3.80 10.97
N TRP A 156 -13.21 3.30 9.91
CA TRP A 156 -14.49 2.57 9.93
C TRP A 156 -14.34 1.07 9.69
N GLY A 157 -13.15 0.53 9.92
CA GLY A 157 -12.91 -0.92 9.84
C GLY A 157 -13.77 -1.68 10.85
N ARG A 158 -14.33 -2.83 10.42
CA ARG A 158 -15.31 -3.58 11.23
C ARG A 158 -14.74 -4.06 12.56
N HIS A 159 -13.57 -4.68 12.54
CA HIS A 159 -12.89 -5.23 13.71
C HIS A 159 -11.48 -4.66 13.88
N VAL A 160 -10.94 -4.04 12.83
CA VAL A 160 -9.62 -3.42 12.82
C VAL A 160 -9.78 -1.97 12.33
N SER A 161 -9.83 -1.03 13.28
CA SER A 161 -10.02 0.40 13.01
C SER A 161 -8.87 1.29 13.51
N SER A 162 -7.82 0.69 14.09
CA SER A 162 -6.64 1.42 14.55
C SER A 162 -5.35 0.86 13.95
N TYR A 163 -4.36 1.72 13.76
CA TYR A 163 -3.04 1.26 13.32
C TYR A 163 -2.41 0.27 14.31
N ALA A 164 -2.72 0.40 15.61
CA ALA A 164 -2.22 -0.51 16.64
C ALA A 164 -2.79 -1.92 16.46
N SER A 165 -4.11 -2.05 16.22
CA SER A 165 -4.73 -3.36 15.93
C SER A 165 -4.26 -3.92 14.59
N ALA A 166 -4.07 -3.09 13.55
CA ALA A 166 -3.49 -3.54 12.29
C ALA A 166 -2.05 -4.06 12.46
N TRP A 167 -1.24 -3.36 13.27
CA TRP A 167 0.12 -3.82 13.58
C TRP A 167 0.11 -5.15 14.32
N GLN A 168 -0.80 -5.36 15.28
CA GLN A 168 -0.91 -6.65 15.97
C GLN A 168 -1.19 -7.80 15.00
N LEU A 169 -2.04 -7.61 14.00
CA LEU A 169 -2.30 -8.63 12.99
C LEU A 169 -1.08 -8.86 12.08
N VAL A 170 -0.40 -7.80 11.64
CA VAL A 170 0.82 -7.90 10.83
C VAL A 170 1.91 -8.63 11.57
N ALA A 171 2.10 -8.33 12.88
CA ALA A 171 3.07 -9.00 13.72
C ALA A 171 2.71 -10.47 13.95
N ALA A 172 1.43 -10.79 14.21
CA ALA A 172 0.95 -12.16 14.40
C ALA A 172 1.04 -13.00 13.11
N ALA A 173 0.81 -12.40 11.95
CA ALA A 173 0.95 -13.05 10.65
C ALA A 173 2.40 -13.40 10.32
N ASP A 174 3.37 -12.67 10.86
CA ASP A 174 4.81 -12.90 10.77
C ASP A 174 5.29 -13.28 9.36
N HIS A 175 5.11 -12.38 8.41
CA HIS A 175 5.51 -12.63 7.02
C HIS A 175 6.37 -11.48 6.47
N PRO A 176 7.52 -11.74 5.80
CA PRO A 176 8.42 -10.69 5.30
C PRO A 176 7.78 -9.79 4.23
N GLN A 177 6.83 -10.30 3.45
CA GLN A 177 6.11 -9.53 2.43
C GLN A 177 4.85 -8.84 2.96
N LEU A 178 4.60 -8.87 4.28
CA LEU A 178 3.52 -8.16 4.94
C LEU A 178 4.08 -7.08 5.85
N GLY A 179 3.61 -5.87 5.68
CA GLY A 179 3.90 -4.71 6.51
C GLY A 179 2.66 -3.85 6.66
N ILE A 180 2.82 -2.71 7.35
CA ILE A 180 1.74 -1.78 7.61
C ILE A 180 1.79 -0.58 6.65
N CYS A 181 0.63 -0.08 6.24
CA CYS A 181 0.44 1.28 5.76
C CYS A 181 -0.10 2.13 6.92
N LEU A 182 0.55 3.25 7.19
CA LEU A 182 0.09 4.23 8.17
C LEU A 182 -0.54 5.39 7.41
N ASP A 183 -1.84 5.60 7.58
CA ASP A 183 -2.54 6.78 7.04
C ASP A 183 -2.91 7.74 8.16
N SER A 184 -2.39 8.97 8.07
CA SER A 184 -2.64 10.03 9.05
C SER A 184 -4.12 10.37 9.18
N PHE A 185 -4.91 10.29 8.10
CA PHE A 185 -6.35 10.52 8.15
C PHE A 185 -7.03 9.55 9.12
N HIS A 186 -6.78 8.25 8.97
CA HIS A 186 -7.41 7.22 9.81
C HIS A 186 -6.95 7.29 11.27
N ILE A 187 -5.68 7.66 11.49
CA ILE A 187 -5.14 7.81 12.85
C ILE A 187 -5.73 9.02 13.55
N LEU A 188 -5.73 10.18 12.88
CA LEU A 188 -6.10 11.46 13.49
C LEU A 188 -7.62 11.65 13.59
N SER A 189 -8.40 11.13 12.62
CA SER A 189 -9.87 11.20 12.66
C SER A 189 -10.48 10.50 13.88
N LEU A 190 -9.84 9.44 14.36
CA LEU A 190 -10.21 8.75 15.61
C LEU A 190 -9.46 9.28 16.84
N ARG A 191 -8.64 10.32 16.68
CA ARG A 191 -7.82 10.90 17.76
C ARG A 191 -6.91 9.89 18.45
N HIS A 192 -6.43 8.90 17.69
CA HIS A 192 -5.50 7.92 18.24
C HIS A 192 -4.15 8.55 18.54
N ASP A 193 -3.56 8.15 19.66
CA ASP A 193 -2.18 8.51 19.98
C ASP A 193 -1.22 7.84 18.99
N SER A 194 -0.40 8.64 18.33
CA SER A 194 0.60 8.19 17.38
C SER A 194 1.94 7.77 18.02
N SER A 195 2.07 7.90 19.34
CA SER A 195 3.35 7.66 20.03
C SER A 195 3.87 6.23 19.90
N ALA A 196 2.97 5.25 19.82
CA ALA A 196 3.32 3.83 19.66
C ALA A 196 3.80 3.46 18.24
N ILE A 197 3.74 4.37 17.27
CA ILE A 197 4.32 4.13 15.93
C ILE A 197 5.83 3.88 16.02
N ARG A 198 6.52 4.50 16.99
CA ARG A 198 7.96 4.30 17.24
C ARG A 198 8.33 2.86 17.59
N ASP A 199 7.38 2.09 18.08
CA ASP A 199 7.57 0.70 18.52
C ASP A 199 7.39 -0.30 17.36
N ILE A 200 6.94 0.20 16.19
CA ILE A 200 6.82 -0.61 14.97
C ILE A 200 8.19 -0.65 14.30
N PRO A 201 8.76 -1.84 14.02
CA PRO A 201 10.02 -1.95 13.28
C PRO A 201 9.93 -1.21 11.94
N GLY A 202 10.91 -0.36 11.64
CA GLY A 202 10.89 0.48 10.44
C GLY A 202 10.78 -0.31 9.13
N GLU A 203 11.36 -1.52 9.08
CA GLU A 203 11.27 -2.44 7.94
C GLU A 203 9.86 -3.02 7.74
N LYS A 204 8.97 -2.84 8.71
CA LYS A 204 7.55 -3.24 8.63
C LYS A 204 6.62 -2.08 8.27
N ILE A 205 7.11 -0.86 8.25
CA ILE A 205 6.36 0.30 7.75
C ILE A 205 6.63 0.39 6.24
N PHE A 206 5.71 -0.17 5.45
CA PHE A 206 5.90 -0.26 3.99
C PHE A 206 5.46 1.00 3.27
N PHE A 207 4.51 1.73 3.84
CA PHE A 207 3.98 2.94 3.24
C PHE A 207 3.48 3.91 4.31
N LEU A 208 3.58 5.21 4.02
CA LEU A 208 3.03 6.28 4.85
C LEU A 208 2.19 7.19 3.95
N GLN A 209 0.92 7.32 4.26
CA GLN A 209 0.02 8.27 3.62
C GLN A 209 -0.23 9.44 4.56
N LEU A 210 -0.02 10.64 4.02
CA LEU A 210 -0.25 11.91 4.74
C LEU A 210 -1.42 12.60 4.06
N ALA A 211 -2.57 12.55 4.72
CA ALA A 211 -3.78 13.24 4.30
C ALA A 211 -4.18 14.27 5.34
N ASP A 212 -4.67 15.40 4.89
CA ASP A 212 -5.29 16.43 5.71
C ASP A 212 -6.80 16.45 5.46
N ALA A 213 -7.57 16.58 6.51
CA ALA A 213 -9.02 16.66 6.43
C ALA A 213 -9.58 17.52 7.58
N PRO A 214 -10.74 18.18 7.38
CA PRO A 214 -11.44 18.81 8.47
C PRO A 214 -11.71 17.82 9.60
N LEU A 215 -11.52 18.23 10.85
CA LEU A 215 -11.87 17.43 12.01
C LEU A 215 -13.40 17.28 12.07
N LEU A 216 -13.91 16.18 11.52
CA LEU A 216 -15.32 15.84 11.56
C LEU A 216 -15.59 14.90 12.73
N ASN A 217 -16.83 14.98 13.28
CA ASN A 217 -17.26 13.97 14.23
C ASN A 217 -17.62 12.70 13.47
N MET A 218 -16.86 11.63 13.67
CA MET A 218 -17.05 10.32 13.03
C MET A 218 -18.03 9.42 13.79
N ASP A 219 -18.62 9.92 14.90
CA ASP A 219 -19.55 9.19 15.76
C ASP A 219 -20.96 9.16 15.12
N GLY A 220 -21.16 8.54 13.99
CA GLY A 220 -22.47 8.51 13.36
C GLY A 220 -22.53 7.93 11.94
N GLY A 221 -21.54 7.13 11.59
CA GLY A 221 -21.55 6.38 10.33
C GLY A 221 -22.12 4.99 10.49
#